data_d857ad4da402dde39d70ba7a68056158
#
_entry.id   d857ad4da402dde39d70ba7a68056158
#
_cell.length_a   1.000
_cell.length_b   1.000
_cell.length_c   1.000
_cell.angle_alpha   90.00
_cell.angle_beta   90.00
_cell.angle_gamma   90.00
#
_symmetry.space_group_name_H-M   'P 1'
#
loop_
_entity.id
_entity.type
_entity.pdbx_description
1 polymer ?
#
loop_
_entity_poly.entity_id
_entity_poly.type
_entity_poly.pdbx_seq_one_letter_code
_entity_poly.pdbx_strand_id
1 'polypeptide(L)'
;MHQKNILTAGVELKESGKALIMIHGRGSTAKNILSISSYLNVDGYTLIAPQATNNTWYPYTFLEPPAHNEPWLSSAIALIGELVSELAKTIDKKNIYILGFSQGACLTLEFVTRNAERYGGCIAFTGGLIGDKIYTDN
;
A
#
# COMPACT_ATOMS: atom_id res chain seq x y z
N MET A 1 -14.52 7.67 4.42
CA MET A 1 -13.83 7.00 3.29
C MET A 1 -12.52 7.71 3.04
N HIS A 2 -11.50 6.95 2.62
CA HIS A 2 -10.19 7.55 2.35
C HIS A 2 -10.25 8.50 1.17
N GLN A 3 -9.60 9.64 1.33
CA GLN A 3 -9.42 10.62 0.27
C GLN A 3 -8.05 10.42 -0.38
N LYS A 4 -7.94 10.82 -1.64
CA LYS A 4 -6.69 10.73 -2.39
C LYS A 4 -5.74 11.85 -1.93
N ASN A 5 -5.01 11.58 -0.87
CA ASN A 5 -3.96 12.44 -0.33
C ASN A 5 -2.63 11.69 -0.45
N ILE A 6 -1.79 12.09 -1.39
CA ILE A 6 -0.59 11.36 -1.80
C ILE A 6 0.64 12.25 -1.66
N LEU A 7 1.66 11.74 -0.96
CA LEU A 7 2.98 12.34 -0.96
C LEU A 7 3.91 11.57 -1.90
N THR A 8 4.78 12.28 -2.56
CA THR A 8 5.78 11.71 -3.47
C THR A 8 7.18 12.14 -3.08
N ALA A 9 8.16 11.30 -3.40
CA ALA A 9 9.56 11.58 -3.22
C ALA A 9 10.39 10.78 -4.25
N GLY A 10 11.71 10.91 -4.19
CA GLY A 10 12.60 10.20 -5.10
C GLY A 10 12.59 10.75 -6.52
N VAL A 11 12.83 9.90 -7.49
CA VAL A 11 12.96 10.26 -8.90
C VAL A 11 11.57 10.39 -9.55
N GLU A 12 11.42 11.30 -10.51
CA GLU A 12 10.19 11.39 -11.29
C GLU A 12 9.92 10.11 -12.09
N LEU A 13 8.66 9.70 -12.18
CA LEU A 13 8.27 8.43 -12.80
C LEU A 13 8.75 8.27 -14.24
N LYS A 14 8.73 9.36 -15.01
CA LYS A 14 9.20 9.37 -16.41
C LYS A 14 10.69 9.03 -16.54
N GLU A 15 11.48 9.30 -15.50
CA GLU A 15 12.91 9.06 -15.48
C GLU A 15 13.24 7.71 -14.83
N SER A 16 12.52 7.33 -13.75
CA SER A 16 12.82 6.15 -12.96
C SER A 16 12.40 4.85 -13.65
N GLY A 17 11.25 4.84 -14.33
CA GLY A 17 10.65 3.63 -14.91
C GLY A 17 10.20 2.60 -13.86
N LYS A 18 10.33 2.88 -12.57
CA LYS A 18 9.92 2.00 -11.47
C LYS A 18 9.44 2.80 -10.27
N ALA A 19 8.43 2.27 -9.59
CA ALA A 19 7.77 2.94 -8.48
C ALA A 19 7.65 2.04 -7.25
N LEU A 20 7.77 2.63 -6.07
CA LEU A 20 7.50 1.99 -4.79
C LEU A 20 6.36 2.71 -4.10
N ILE A 21 5.24 2.02 -3.91
CA ILE A 21 4.12 2.50 -3.09
C ILE A 21 4.44 2.10 -1.64
N MET A 22 4.44 3.07 -0.74
CA MET A 22 4.79 2.90 0.67
C MET A 22 3.59 3.21 1.56
N ILE A 23 3.12 2.20 2.30
CA ILE A 23 1.88 2.24 3.08
C ILE A 23 2.22 2.25 4.57
N HIS A 24 1.89 3.37 5.24
CA HIS A 24 2.20 3.59 6.66
C HIS A 24 1.33 2.72 7.59
N GLY A 25 1.78 2.57 8.84
CA GLY A 25 1.03 1.88 9.89
C GLY A 25 -0.04 2.75 10.54
N ARG A 26 -0.85 2.12 11.41
CA ARG A 26 -1.87 2.80 12.22
C ARG A 26 -1.24 3.89 13.08
N GLY A 27 -1.85 5.07 13.06
CA GLY A 27 -1.38 6.23 13.84
C GLY A 27 -0.15 6.92 13.25
N SER A 28 0.41 6.41 12.15
CA SER A 28 1.54 7.00 11.46
C SER A 28 1.10 7.88 10.29
N THR A 29 2.03 8.28 9.44
CA THR A 29 1.79 9.20 8.33
C THR A 29 2.54 8.79 7.07
N ALA A 30 2.06 9.29 5.92
CA ALA A 30 2.77 9.14 4.65
C ALA A 30 4.19 9.72 4.71
N LYS A 31 4.36 10.88 5.36
CA LYS A 31 5.69 11.49 5.57
C LYS A 31 6.62 10.57 6.35
N ASN A 32 6.09 9.90 7.38
CA ASN A 32 6.87 9.00 8.23
C ASN A 32 7.34 7.77 7.47
N ILE A 33 6.45 7.13 6.70
CA ILE A 33 6.85 5.95 5.93
C ILE A 33 7.86 6.32 4.83
N LEU A 34 7.72 7.49 4.19
CA LEU A 34 8.71 7.95 3.21
C LEU A 34 10.10 8.12 3.83
N SER A 35 10.21 8.50 5.10
CA SER A 35 11.49 8.70 5.77
C SER A 35 12.30 7.41 5.91
N ILE A 36 11.68 6.23 5.91
CA ILE A 36 12.41 4.96 5.97
C ILE A 36 13.18 4.65 4.67
N SER A 37 12.89 5.36 3.59
CA SER A 37 13.60 5.19 2.31
C SER A 37 15.12 5.42 2.44
N SER A 38 15.54 6.22 3.41
CA SER A 38 16.97 6.45 3.71
C SER A 38 17.70 5.19 4.22
N TYR A 39 16.95 4.19 4.70
CA TYR A 39 17.47 2.90 5.18
C TYR A 39 17.30 1.79 4.15
N LEU A 40 16.73 2.08 2.99
CA LEU A 40 16.44 1.13 1.93
C LEU A 40 17.28 1.44 0.68
N ASN A 41 17.60 0.42 -0.08
CA ASN A 41 18.27 0.61 -1.37
C ASN A 41 17.22 0.90 -2.47
N VAL A 42 16.69 2.13 -2.45
CA VAL A 42 15.64 2.59 -3.37
C VAL A 42 16.09 3.75 -4.25
N ASP A 43 17.39 3.91 -4.42
CA ASP A 43 17.94 4.89 -5.34
C ASP A 43 17.41 4.66 -6.76
N GLY A 44 16.95 5.72 -7.40
CA GLY A 44 16.37 5.64 -8.73
C GLY A 44 14.90 5.23 -8.77
N TYR A 45 14.24 4.99 -7.63
CA TYR A 45 12.79 4.74 -7.58
C TYR A 45 11.99 6.04 -7.45
N THR A 46 10.80 6.05 -8.04
CA THR A 46 9.75 6.98 -7.66
C THR A 46 9.07 6.46 -6.40
N LEU A 47 9.01 7.27 -5.36
CA LEU A 47 8.39 6.91 -4.08
C LEU A 47 7.03 7.57 -3.95
N ILE A 48 6.02 6.80 -3.58
CA ILE A 48 4.62 7.23 -3.50
C ILE A 48 4.04 6.74 -2.19
N ALA A 49 3.55 7.64 -1.35
CA ALA A 49 2.95 7.28 -0.08
C ALA A 49 1.56 7.89 0.07
N PRO A 50 0.50 7.07 0.03
CA PRO A 50 -0.83 7.53 0.36
C PRO A 50 -0.97 7.77 1.86
N GLN A 51 -1.75 8.80 2.22
CA GLN A 51 -2.09 9.14 3.60
C GLN A 51 -3.48 8.60 3.94
N ALA A 52 -3.56 7.77 4.97
CA ALA A 52 -4.84 7.30 5.49
C ALA A 52 -5.61 8.43 6.18
N THR A 53 -6.91 8.51 5.96
CA THR A 53 -7.81 9.39 6.71
C THR A 53 -7.73 9.03 8.20
N ASN A 54 -7.60 10.03 9.07
CA ASN A 54 -7.42 9.84 10.52
C ASN A 54 -6.24 8.93 10.88
N ASN A 55 -5.23 8.83 10.04
CA ASN A 55 -4.02 8.04 10.25
C ASN A 55 -4.27 6.54 10.47
N THR A 56 -5.39 6.01 9.99
CA THR A 56 -5.70 4.58 10.09
C THR A 56 -6.42 4.09 8.82
N TRP A 57 -6.04 2.92 8.33
CA TRP A 57 -6.60 2.35 7.10
C TRP A 57 -7.95 1.68 7.33
N TYR A 58 -8.12 1.07 8.50
CA TYR A 58 -9.37 0.44 8.92
C TYR A 58 -9.47 0.42 10.46
N PRO A 59 -10.68 0.37 11.04
CA PRO A 59 -10.85 0.69 12.46
C PRO A 59 -10.37 -0.38 13.44
N TYR A 60 -10.58 -1.67 13.14
CA TYR A 60 -10.29 -2.76 14.07
C TYR A 60 -9.00 -3.50 13.72
N THR A 61 -8.72 -4.61 14.42
CA THR A 61 -7.51 -5.39 14.16
C THR A 61 -7.61 -6.17 12.86
N PHE A 62 -6.48 -6.57 12.31
CA PHE A 62 -6.45 -7.42 11.11
C PHE A 62 -6.95 -8.84 11.36
N LEU A 63 -7.09 -9.27 12.63
CA LEU A 63 -7.62 -10.58 13.03
C LEU A 63 -9.15 -10.62 13.08
N GLU A 64 -9.82 -9.47 12.98
CA GLU A 64 -11.27 -9.39 12.91
C GLU A 64 -11.81 -9.88 11.56
N PRO A 65 -13.04 -10.41 11.49
CA PRO A 65 -13.69 -10.62 10.21
C PRO A 65 -13.65 -9.38 9.34
N PRO A 66 -13.33 -9.47 8.05
CA PRO A 66 -13.21 -8.29 7.18
C PRO A 66 -14.42 -7.35 7.22
N ALA A 67 -15.64 -7.92 7.40
CA ALA A 67 -16.86 -7.13 7.50
C ALA A 67 -16.85 -6.11 8.65
N HIS A 68 -16.13 -6.37 9.73
CA HIS A 68 -16.01 -5.44 10.86
C HIS A 68 -15.16 -4.21 10.52
N ASN A 69 -14.28 -4.34 9.52
CA ASN A 69 -13.40 -3.26 9.07
C ASN A 69 -13.98 -2.45 7.89
N GLU A 70 -15.19 -2.83 7.43
CA GLU A 70 -15.87 -2.09 6.36
C GLU A 70 -16.60 -0.83 6.87
N PRO A 71 -16.77 0.21 6.05
CA PRO A 71 -16.36 0.30 4.62
C PRO A 71 -14.92 0.78 4.41
N TRP A 72 -14.18 1.01 5.47
CA TRP A 72 -12.82 1.58 5.42
C TRP A 72 -11.81 0.66 4.73
N LEU A 73 -11.91 -0.64 4.95
CA LEU A 73 -11.03 -1.62 4.32
C LEU A 73 -11.17 -1.60 2.80
N SER A 74 -12.39 -1.67 2.28
CA SER A 74 -12.63 -1.59 0.83
C SER A 74 -12.19 -0.25 0.26
N SER A 75 -12.38 0.85 1.00
CA SER A 75 -11.91 2.17 0.59
C SER A 75 -10.38 2.24 0.49
N ALA A 76 -9.68 1.64 1.44
CA ALA A 76 -8.21 1.57 1.42
C ALA A 76 -7.69 0.74 0.24
N ILE A 77 -8.28 -0.43 0.00
CA ILE A 77 -7.95 -1.30 -1.14
C ILE A 77 -8.17 -0.57 -2.46
N ALA A 78 -9.31 0.13 -2.59
CA ALA A 78 -9.62 0.91 -3.79
C ALA A 78 -8.61 2.03 -4.05
N LEU A 79 -8.18 2.73 -3.01
CA LEU A 79 -7.17 3.79 -3.13
C LEU A 79 -5.83 3.26 -3.66
N ILE A 80 -5.38 2.12 -3.15
CA ILE A 80 -4.14 1.47 -3.66
C ILE A 80 -4.34 1.04 -5.12
N GLY A 81 -5.50 0.48 -5.45
CA GLY A 81 -5.85 0.09 -6.81
C GLY A 81 -5.82 1.25 -7.79
N GLU A 82 -6.32 2.42 -7.39
CA GLU A 82 -6.24 3.64 -8.20
C GLU A 82 -4.79 4.06 -8.45
N LEU A 83 -3.94 4.03 -7.41
CA LEU A 83 -2.51 4.36 -7.55
C LEU A 83 -1.82 3.41 -8.53
N VAL A 84 -2.03 2.11 -8.38
CA VAL A 84 -1.48 1.11 -9.30
C VAL A 84 -1.96 1.36 -10.73
N SER A 85 -3.25 1.63 -10.92
CA SER A 85 -3.82 1.90 -12.24
C SER A 85 -3.24 3.16 -12.89
N GLU A 86 -3.02 4.20 -12.11
CA GLU A 86 -2.40 5.44 -12.62
C GLU A 86 -0.94 5.21 -13.01
N LEU A 87 -0.17 4.54 -12.18
CA LEU A 87 1.22 4.19 -12.48
C LEU A 87 1.33 3.29 -13.72
N ALA A 88 0.39 2.36 -13.88
CA ALA A 88 0.36 1.42 -15.00
C ALA A 88 0.08 2.09 -16.36
N LYS A 89 -0.34 3.35 -16.38
CA LYS A 89 -0.42 4.15 -17.62
C LYS A 89 0.96 4.54 -18.16
N THR A 90 1.98 4.53 -17.32
CA THR A 90 3.34 4.98 -17.67
C THR A 90 4.36 3.85 -17.60
N ILE A 91 4.23 2.90 -16.67
CA ILE A 91 5.16 1.79 -16.47
C ILE A 91 4.42 0.45 -16.36
N ASP A 92 5.09 -0.64 -16.67
CA ASP A 92 4.56 -1.98 -16.45
C ASP A 92 4.34 -2.27 -14.96
N LYS A 93 3.29 -3.03 -14.63
CA LYS A 93 3.02 -3.46 -13.24
C LYS A 93 4.18 -4.23 -12.62
N LYS A 94 4.97 -4.96 -13.41
CA LYS A 94 6.20 -5.64 -12.95
C LYS A 94 7.28 -4.68 -12.44
N ASN A 95 7.13 -3.39 -12.68
CA ASN A 95 8.01 -2.33 -12.17
C ASN A 95 7.34 -1.52 -11.05
N ILE A 96 6.19 -1.97 -10.56
CA ILE A 96 5.50 -1.39 -9.41
C ILE A 96 5.72 -2.31 -8.20
N TYR A 97 6.29 -1.74 -7.15
CA TYR A 97 6.58 -2.40 -5.88
C TYR A 97 5.66 -1.82 -4.81
N ILE A 98 5.21 -2.65 -3.87
CA ILE A 98 4.34 -2.21 -2.79
C ILE A 98 4.97 -2.64 -1.47
N LEU A 99 5.18 -1.70 -0.57
CA LEU A 99 5.77 -1.90 0.74
C LEU A 99 4.80 -1.37 1.81
N GLY A 100 4.58 -2.13 2.85
CA GLY A 100 3.80 -1.69 3.99
C GLY A 100 4.45 -2.04 5.32
N PHE A 101 4.11 -1.26 6.35
CA PHE A 101 4.56 -1.47 7.72
C PHE A 101 3.35 -1.63 8.65
N SER A 102 3.34 -2.68 9.49
CA SER A 102 2.30 -2.96 10.48
C SER A 102 0.91 -3.02 9.84
N GLN A 103 -0.03 -2.13 10.17
CA GLN A 103 -1.35 -2.07 9.51
C GLN A 103 -1.22 -1.91 7.99
N GLY A 104 -0.24 -1.12 7.53
CA GLY A 104 0.07 -0.98 6.11
C GLY A 104 0.61 -2.26 5.48
N ALA A 105 1.32 -3.09 6.23
CA ALA A 105 1.77 -4.41 5.78
C ALA A 105 0.59 -5.38 5.59
N CYS A 106 -0.35 -5.39 6.53
CA CYS A 106 -1.58 -6.18 6.40
C CYS A 106 -2.38 -5.75 5.16
N LEU A 107 -2.51 -4.45 4.95
CA LEU A 107 -3.21 -3.89 3.79
C LEU A 107 -2.50 -4.23 2.47
N THR A 108 -1.18 -4.19 2.46
CA THR A 108 -0.37 -4.57 1.29
C THR A 108 -0.62 -6.03 0.90
N LEU A 109 -0.57 -6.95 1.86
CA LEU A 109 -0.84 -8.37 1.61
C LEU A 109 -2.28 -8.59 1.12
N GLU A 110 -3.24 -7.94 1.75
CA GLU A 110 -4.66 -8.04 1.37
C GLU A 110 -4.89 -7.50 -0.04
N PHE A 111 -4.29 -6.36 -0.37
CA PHE A 111 -4.39 -5.78 -1.71
C PHE A 111 -3.87 -6.72 -2.79
N VAL A 112 -2.65 -7.24 -2.65
CA VAL A 112 -2.06 -8.09 -3.69
C VAL A 112 -2.75 -9.45 -3.80
N THR A 113 -3.36 -9.94 -2.72
CA THR A 113 -4.17 -11.15 -2.74
C THR A 113 -5.47 -10.96 -3.51
N ARG A 114 -6.18 -9.85 -3.26
CA ARG A 114 -7.43 -9.54 -3.96
C ARG A 114 -7.23 -9.05 -5.40
N ASN A 115 -6.07 -8.49 -5.69
CA ASN A 115 -5.73 -7.93 -7.00
C ASN A 115 -4.46 -8.56 -7.53
N ALA A 116 -4.46 -9.88 -7.67
CA ALA A 116 -3.30 -10.66 -8.07
C ALA A 116 -2.82 -10.28 -9.47
N GLU A 117 -1.60 -9.79 -9.55
CA GLU A 117 -0.91 -9.37 -10.76
C GLU A 117 0.58 -9.65 -10.62
N ARG A 118 1.31 -9.56 -11.71
CA ARG A 118 2.77 -9.63 -11.65
C ARG A 118 3.33 -8.25 -11.27
N TYR A 119 3.34 -7.97 -9.98
CA TYR A 119 4.03 -6.80 -9.43
C TYR A 119 5.54 -7.02 -9.41
N GLY A 120 6.31 -5.94 -9.28
CA GLY A 120 7.76 -6.02 -9.10
C GLY A 120 8.14 -6.70 -7.79
N GLY A 121 7.41 -6.40 -6.74
CA GLY A 121 7.56 -7.02 -5.43
C GLY A 121 6.51 -6.54 -4.44
N CYS A 122 6.30 -7.33 -3.40
CA CYS A 122 5.45 -7.01 -2.27
C CYS A 122 6.26 -7.24 -0.99
N ILE A 123 6.36 -6.20 -0.16
CA ILE A 123 7.16 -6.22 1.06
C ILE A 123 6.25 -5.86 2.23
N ALA A 124 6.09 -6.80 3.16
CA ALA A 124 5.22 -6.64 4.33
C ALA A 124 6.05 -6.73 5.61
N PHE A 125 6.36 -5.58 6.21
CA PHE A 125 7.04 -5.54 7.49
C PHE A 125 6.04 -5.68 8.63
N THR A 126 6.06 -6.81 9.33
CA THR A 126 5.23 -7.13 10.50
C THR A 126 3.72 -7.12 10.21
N GLY A 127 3.29 -7.83 9.18
CA GLY A 127 1.87 -7.93 8.80
C GLY A 127 1.42 -9.35 8.49
N GLY A 128 0.11 -9.54 8.39
CA GLY A 128 -0.56 -10.76 7.97
C GLY A 128 -1.78 -10.44 7.12
N LEU A 129 -2.36 -11.45 6.48
CA LEU A 129 -3.63 -11.31 5.78
C LEU A 129 -4.73 -10.88 6.75
N ILE A 130 -5.68 -10.08 6.24
CA ILE A 130 -6.77 -9.53 7.06
C ILE A 130 -7.91 -10.55 7.12
N GLY A 131 -8.30 -10.92 8.33
CA GLY A 131 -9.42 -11.80 8.58
C GLY A 131 -9.20 -12.74 9.76
N ASP A 132 -10.29 -13.27 10.27
CA ASP A 132 -10.33 -14.28 11.33
C ASP A 132 -9.98 -15.69 10.81
N LYS A 133 -9.91 -15.85 9.50
CA LYS A 133 -9.53 -17.08 8.80
C LYS A 133 -8.97 -16.73 7.41
N ILE A 134 -8.42 -17.71 6.72
CA ILE A 134 -8.00 -17.55 5.32
C ILE A 134 -9.23 -17.61 4.42
N TYR A 135 -9.46 -16.54 3.67
CA TYR A 135 -10.53 -16.46 2.67
C TYR A 135 -9.96 -16.82 1.30
N THR A 136 -10.46 -17.92 0.72
CA THR A 136 -9.96 -18.45 -0.56
C THR A 136 -10.78 -18.01 -1.76
N ASP A 137 -11.91 -17.36 -1.54
CA ASP A 137 -12.87 -16.95 -2.57
C ASP A 137 -12.74 -15.47 -2.98
N ASN A 138 -11.57 -14.88 -2.76
CA ASN A 138 -11.28 -13.48 -3.07
C ASN A 138 -10.69 -13.31 -4.48
#